data_4a659b5ce566bcc3b8ee6b647e42d6e3
#
_entry.id   4a659b5ce566bcc3b8ee6b647e42d6e3
#
_cell.length_a   1.000
_cell.length_b   1.000
_cell.length_c   1.000
_cell.angle_alpha   90.00
_cell.angle_beta   90.00
_cell.angle_gamma   90.00
#
_symmetry.space_group_name_H-M   'P 1'
#
loop_
_entity.id
_entity.type
_entity.pdbx_description
1 polymer ?
#
loop_
_entity_poly.entity_id
_entity_poly.type
_entity_poly.pdbx_seq_one_letter_code
_entity_poly.pdbx_strand_id
1 'polypeptide(L)'
;MDRFKQIETFVRVADAGSLAAAALEEGVSPVVLGRRIDALEKRLGVKLMYRSTRRLVVSEEGAAFLERCRGLLAEWDQAENELAAGRRAVSGHLIVSAPAAFGRKHVAPHAPGFLADKPDMQLSFNLTDRVVDLVREGYDLSIRIGGAVDPNFVAVKLASNRRVVCGTPDYFRRHGRPKTLDDLLKHNCLAFNLQGGQNRGWYFQRNGKIVTMRVTGNLDCNDGELLHRWASEGLGLGWRSTWEIAAQLEAGELETVLDDYALPDYDILAVYPQQRYVPARVRYFIDYLRDAYARAGYWSGTP
;
A
#
# COMPACT_ATOMS: atom_id res chain seq x y z
N MET A 1 -32.65 21.13 9.68
CA MET A 1 -31.93 20.32 8.68
C MET A 1 -30.88 19.52 9.42
N ASP A 2 -30.81 18.23 9.19
CA ASP A 2 -29.93 17.30 9.91
C ASP A 2 -28.45 17.65 9.69
N ARG A 3 -27.72 17.86 10.79
CA ARG A 3 -26.30 18.25 10.76
C ARG A 3 -25.41 17.15 10.22
N PHE A 4 -25.76 15.92 10.52
CA PHE A 4 -25.02 14.74 10.07
C PHE A 4 -25.13 14.61 8.56
N LYS A 5 -26.35 14.72 8.05
CA LYS A 5 -26.63 14.69 6.60
C LYS A 5 -25.93 15.80 5.80
N GLN A 6 -25.70 16.96 6.43
CA GLN A 6 -24.90 18.03 5.82
C GLN A 6 -23.43 17.63 5.67
N ILE A 7 -22.85 16.98 6.69
CA ILE A 7 -21.47 16.49 6.67
C ILE A 7 -21.32 15.39 5.63
N GLU A 8 -22.21 14.40 5.62
CA GLU A 8 -22.20 13.34 4.60
C GLU A 8 -22.24 13.91 3.18
N THR A 9 -23.16 14.88 2.96
CA THR A 9 -23.29 15.54 1.66
C THR A 9 -22.00 16.25 1.27
N PHE A 10 -21.36 16.95 2.21
CA PHE A 10 -20.10 17.65 1.96
C PHE A 10 -18.99 16.70 1.53
N VAL A 11 -18.79 15.61 2.28
CA VAL A 11 -17.77 14.57 1.96
C VAL A 11 -18.06 13.96 0.60
N ARG A 12 -19.29 13.51 0.35
CA ARG A 12 -19.69 12.90 -0.94
C ARG A 12 -19.49 13.80 -2.14
N VAL A 13 -19.85 15.08 -2.01
CA VAL A 13 -19.66 16.06 -3.10
C VAL A 13 -18.19 16.36 -3.34
N ALA A 14 -17.37 16.38 -2.29
CA ALA A 14 -15.92 16.54 -2.41
C ALA A 14 -15.29 15.35 -3.15
N ASP A 15 -15.70 14.13 -2.79
CA ASP A 15 -15.18 12.88 -3.39
C ASP A 15 -15.63 12.71 -4.85
N ALA A 16 -16.90 13.01 -5.15
CA ALA A 16 -17.45 12.96 -6.50
C ALA A 16 -16.95 14.08 -7.43
N GLY A 17 -16.32 15.13 -6.87
CA GLY A 17 -15.81 16.29 -7.62
C GLY A 17 -16.89 17.15 -8.29
N SER A 18 -18.17 16.79 -8.18
CA SER A 18 -19.30 17.58 -8.69
C SER A 18 -20.61 17.33 -7.95
N LEU A 19 -21.45 18.36 -7.86
CA LEU A 19 -22.80 18.23 -7.31
C LEU A 19 -23.70 17.30 -8.12
N ALA A 20 -23.52 17.26 -9.44
CA ALA A 20 -24.32 16.42 -10.32
C ALA A 20 -24.00 14.93 -10.12
N ALA A 21 -22.70 14.56 -10.05
CA ALA A 21 -22.28 13.19 -9.79
C ALA A 21 -22.75 12.70 -8.42
N ALA A 22 -22.49 13.47 -7.37
CA ALA A 22 -22.94 13.14 -6.01
C ALA A 22 -24.48 13.04 -5.88
N ALA A 23 -25.21 13.88 -6.62
CA ALA A 23 -26.67 13.86 -6.62
C ALA A 23 -27.24 12.60 -7.30
N LEU A 24 -26.58 12.14 -8.37
CA LEU A 24 -26.94 10.88 -9.04
C LEU A 24 -26.76 9.68 -8.10
N GLU A 25 -25.64 9.64 -7.37
CA GLU A 25 -25.36 8.58 -6.39
C GLU A 25 -26.35 8.57 -5.22
N GLU A 26 -26.80 9.76 -4.76
CA GLU A 26 -27.69 9.88 -3.60
C GLU A 26 -29.18 9.81 -4.02
N GLY A 27 -29.51 9.78 -5.31
CA GLY A 27 -30.89 9.76 -5.81
C GLY A 27 -31.67 11.06 -5.53
N VAL A 28 -30.98 12.22 -5.44
CA VAL A 28 -31.58 13.52 -5.17
C VAL A 28 -31.19 14.56 -6.23
N SER A 29 -31.83 15.71 -6.23
CA SER A 29 -31.43 16.78 -7.16
C SER A 29 -30.15 17.51 -6.69
N PRO A 30 -29.30 18.02 -7.62
CA PRO A 30 -28.12 18.82 -7.27
C PRO A 30 -28.44 20.06 -6.42
N VAL A 31 -29.65 20.60 -6.58
CA VAL A 31 -30.12 21.75 -5.79
C VAL A 31 -30.28 21.41 -4.32
N VAL A 32 -30.70 20.17 -4.00
CA VAL A 32 -30.85 19.70 -2.62
C VAL A 32 -29.47 19.61 -1.96
N LEU A 33 -28.48 19.01 -2.65
CA LEU A 33 -27.11 18.92 -2.13
C LEU A 33 -26.50 20.33 -1.95
N GLY A 34 -26.72 21.20 -2.93
CA GLY A 34 -26.31 22.60 -2.84
C GLY A 34 -26.82 23.31 -1.59
N ARG A 35 -28.11 23.18 -1.30
CA ARG A 35 -28.73 23.78 -0.09
C ARG A 35 -28.17 23.19 1.21
N ARG A 36 -27.81 21.88 1.23
CA ARG A 36 -27.22 21.26 2.43
C ARG A 36 -25.82 21.81 2.69
N ILE A 37 -25.02 21.99 1.65
CA ILE A 37 -23.67 22.56 1.76
C ILE A 37 -23.77 24.05 2.16
N ASP A 38 -24.65 24.83 1.54
CA ASP A 38 -24.85 26.25 1.90
C ASP A 38 -25.27 26.41 3.37
N ALA A 39 -26.14 25.52 3.86
CA ALA A 39 -26.53 25.50 5.26
C ALA A 39 -25.39 25.12 6.21
N LEU A 40 -24.51 24.20 5.78
CA LEU A 40 -23.29 23.81 6.51
C LEU A 40 -22.31 25.00 6.60
N GLU A 41 -21.98 25.62 5.47
CA GLU A 41 -21.10 26.79 5.38
C GLU A 41 -21.64 27.98 6.21
N LYS A 42 -22.94 28.26 6.10
CA LYS A 42 -23.59 29.29 6.90
C LYS A 42 -23.46 29.04 8.40
N ARG A 43 -23.60 27.80 8.83
CA ARG A 43 -23.48 27.42 10.24
C ARG A 43 -22.04 27.50 10.76
N LEU A 44 -21.07 27.17 9.93
CA LEU A 44 -19.65 27.21 10.28
C LEU A 44 -19.03 28.62 10.12
N GLY A 45 -19.70 29.50 9.35
CA GLY A 45 -19.19 30.84 9.06
C GLY A 45 -18.02 30.86 8.07
N VAL A 46 -17.76 29.76 7.37
CA VAL A 46 -16.64 29.63 6.41
C VAL A 46 -17.09 28.97 5.13
N LYS A 47 -16.43 29.31 4.04
CA LYS A 47 -16.60 28.66 2.74
C LYS A 47 -15.78 27.37 2.70
N LEU A 48 -16.44 26.25 2.44
CA LEU A 48 -15.81 24.94 2.31
C LEU A 48 -15.54 24.59 0.85
N MET A 49 -16.34 25.13 -0.07
CA MET A 49 -16.22 24.84 -1.50
C MET A 49 -16.48 26.09 -2.35
N TYR A 50 -15.69 26.27 -3.40
CA TYR A 50 -15.91 27.23 -4.46
C TYR A 50 -16.56 26.52 -5.66
N ARG A 51 -17.67 27.11 -6.14
CA ARG A 51 -18.42 26.57 -7.28
C ARG A 51 -18.19 27.48 -8.47
N SER A 52 -17.68 26.94 -9.55
CA SER A 52 -17.72 27.57 -10.86
C SER A 52 -18.58 26.75 -11.81
N THR A 53 -18.99 27.31 -12.93
CA THR A 53 -19.77 26.60 -13.96
C THR A 53 -19.01 25.39 -14.56
N ARG A 54 -17.69 25.29 -14.31
CA ARG A 54 -16.83 24.24 -14.87
C ARG A 54 -16.11 23.36 -13.85
N ARG A 55 -15.98 23.80 -12.58
CA ARG A 55 -15.26 23.04 -11.55
C ARG A 55 -15.78 23.33 -10.14
N LEU A 56 -15.76 22.31 -9.33
CA LEU A 56 -15.93 22.40 -7.88
C LEU A 56 -14.53 22.24 -7.26
N VAL A 57 -14.14 23.20 -6.40
CA VAL A 57 -12.83 23.20 -5.73
C VAL A 57 -13.08 23.35 -4.23
N VAL A 58 -12.51 22.45 -3.46
CA VAL A 58 -12.53 22.52 -1.99
C VAL A 58 -11.58 23.64 -1.53
N SER A 59 -12.03 24.48 -0.60
CA SER A 59 -11.19 25.54 -0.01
C SER A 59 -10.12 24.94 0.91
N GLU A 60 -9.15 25.74 1.36
CA GLU A 60 -8.14 25.29 2.32
C GLU A 60 -8.78 24.87 3.65
N GLU A 61 -9.69 25.68 4.19
CA GLU A 61 -10.48 25.37 5.37
C GLU A 61 -11.38 24.15 5.14
N GLY A 62 -11.94 24.04 3.91
CA GLY A 62 -12.74 22.89 3.47
C GLY A 62 -11.91 21.61 3.46
N ALA A 63 -10.67 21.63 3.00
CA ALA A 63 -9.80 20.44 2.98
C ALA A 63 -9.48 19.95 4.40
N ALA A 64 -9.12 20.85 5.30
CA ALA A 64 -8.87 20.50 6.70
C ALA A 64 -10.14 19.95 7.39
N PHE A 65 -11.30 20.53 7.09
CA PHE A 65 -12.58 20.06 7.62
C PHE A 65 -13.01 18.73 7.00
N LEU A 66 -12.75 18.51 5.71
CA LEU A 66 -13.06 17.29 4.97
C LEU A 66 -12.40 16.05 5.63
N GLU A 67 -11.12 16.16 5.95
CA GLU A 67 -10.39 15.08 6.62
C GLU A 67 -11.00 14.71 7.99
N ARG A 68 -11.39 15.73 8.76
CA ARG A 68 -12.06 15.51 10.05
C ARG A 68 -13.45 14.89 9.87
N CYS A 69 -14.21 15.32 8.85
CA CYS A 69 -15.51 14.75 8.54
C CYS A 69 -15.44 13.29 8.11
N ARG A 70 -14.45 12.92 7.30
CA ARG A 70 -14.20 11.51 6.92
C ARG A 70 -13.93 10.64 8.16
N GLY A 71 -13.10 11.12 9.09
CA GLY A 71 -12.85 10.42 10.35
C GLY A 71 -14.11 10.22 11.18
N LEU A 72 -14.93 11.27 11.36
CA LEU A 72 -16.18 11.21 12.12
C LEU A 72 -17.22 10.27 11.49
N LEU A 73 -17.35 10.27 10.16
CA LEU A 73 -18.26 9.36 9.46
C LEU A 73 -17.80 7.91 9.60
N ALA A 74 -16.50 7.65 9.47
CA ALA A 74 -15.95 6.33 9.67
C ALA A 74 -16.13 5.82 11.13
N GLU A 75 -15.98 6.70 12.13
CA GLU A 75 -16.25 6.36 13.54
C GLU A 75 -17.73 6.06 13.78
N TRP A 76 -18.61 6.82 13.14
CA TRP A 76 -20.05 6.60 13.23
C TRP A 76 -20.45 5.26 12.62
N ASP A 77 -20.03 5.00 11.37
CA ASP A 77 -20.28 3.73 10.68
C ASP A 77 -19.74 2.56 11.50
N GLN A 78 -18.61 2.74 12.17
CA GLN A 78 -18.05 1.72 13.06
C GLN A 78 -18.91 1.50 14.30
N ALA A 79 -19.39 2.56 14.96
CA ALA A 79 -20.25 2.45 16.13
C ALA A 79 -21.57 1.74 15.78
N GLU A 80 -22.17 2.04 14.64
CA GLU A 80 -23.34 1.33 14.14
C GLU A 80 -23.02 -0.14 13.82
N ASN A 81 -21.87 -0.42 13.23
CA ASN A 81 -21.41 -1.77 12.94
C ASN A 81 -21.12 -2.58 14.22
N GLU A 82 -20.56 -1.95 15.27
CA GLU A 82 -20.31 -2.61 16.55
C GLU A 82 -21.62 -2.97 17.28
N LEU A 83 -22.61 -2.09 17.25
CA LEU A 83 -23.96 -2.38 17.79
C LEU A 83 -24.69 -3.46 16.94
N ALA A 84 -24.40 -3.48 15.63
CA ALA A 84 -24.95 -4.48 14.72
C ALA A 84 -24.15 -5.79 14.73
N ALA A 85 -22.98 -5.86 15.35
CA ALA A 85 -22.04 -6.99 15.35
C ALA A 85 -22.58 -8.28 16.00
N GLY A 86 -23.81 -8.27 16.47
CA GLY A 86 -24.52 -9.53 16.70
C GLY A 86 -24.72 -10.39 15.46
N ARG A 87 -24.68 -9.85 14.21
CA ARG A 87 -24.86 -10.60 12.93
C ARG A 87 -24.79 -9.77 11.64
N ARG A 88 -24.08 -8.64 11.51
CA ARG A 88 -24.10 -7.88 10.24
C ARG A 88 -22.79 -7.90 9.45
N ALA A 89 -22.97 -8.01 8.15
CA ALA A 89 -21.91 -8.04 7.15
C ALA A 89 -21.01 -6.80 7.22
N VAL A 90 -19.71 -7.02 7.16
CA VAL A 90 -18.71 -5.95 6.95
C VAL A 90 -18.99 -5.33 5.58
N SER A 91 -19.15 -4.01 5.53
CA SER A 91 -19.52 -3.29 4.31
C SER A 91 -18.66 -2.06 4.10
N GLY A 92 -18.75 -1.47 2.91
CA GLY A 92 -18.11 -0.23 2.52
C GLY A 92 -16.94 -0.41 1.58
N HIS A 93 -16.28 0.69 1.25
CA HIS A 93 -15.18 0.73 0.29
C HIS A 93 -13.83 0.68 1.02
N LEU A 94 -12.97 -0.27 0.66
CA LEU A 94 -11.60 -0.42 1.16
C LEU A 94 -10.61 -0.11 0.05
N ILE A 95 -9.78 0.91 0.25
CA ILE A 95 -8.77 1.35 -0.72
C ILE A 95 -7.40 0.89 -0.23
N VAL A 96 -6.78 -0.01 -0.99
CA VAL A 96 -5.53 -0.68 -0.62
C VAL A 96 -4.41 -0.28 -1.58
N SER A 97 -3.27 0.17 -1.04
CA SER A 97 -2.03 0.30 -1.79
C SER A 97 -1.11 -0.90 -1.55
N ALA A 98 -0.41 -1.36 -2.59
CA ALA A 98 0.58 -2.43 -2.47
C ALA A 98 1.70 -2.27 -3.51
N PRO A 99 2.91 -2.84 -3.25
CA PRO A 99 3.96 -2.92 -4.27
C PRO A 99 3.43 -3.65 -5.51
N ALA A 100 3.77 -3.15 -6.70
CA ALA A 100 3.11 -3.56 -7.94
C ALA A 100 3.17 -5.08 -8.19
N ALA A 101 4.33 -5.67 -8.15
CA ALA A 101 4.49 -7.11 -8.36
C ALA A 101 3.85 -7.94 -7.24
N PHE A 102 4.08 -7.57 -5.98
CA PHE A 102 3.48 -8.26 -4.83
C PHE A 102 1.95 -8.17 -4.83
N GLY A 103 1.43 -6.97 -5.11
CA GLY A 103 -0.01 -6.74 -5.19
C GLY A 103 -0.69 -7.61 -6.23
N ARG A 104 -0.11 -7.69 -7.45
CA ARG A 104 -0.63 -8.56 -8.52
C ARG A 104 -0.59 -10.05 -8.16
N LYS A 105 0.50 -10.49 -7.53
CA LYS A 105 0.74 -11.92 -7.28
C LYS A 105 0.10 -12.42 -5.98
N HIS A 106 0.08 -11.60 -4.93
CA HIS A 106 -0.25 -12.05 -3.58
C HIS A 106 -1.38 -11.28 -2.88
N VAL A 107 -1.87 -10.16 -3.43
CA VAL A 107 -2.99 -9.41 -2.83
C VAL A 107 -4.24 -9.51 -3.69
N ALA A 108 -4.16 -9.08 -4.94
CA ALA A 108 -5.32 -9.04 -5.84
C ALA A 108 -5.98 -10.41 -6.09
N PRO A 109 -5.26 -11.54 -6.18
CA PRO A 109 -5.90 -12.85 -6.34
C PRO A 109 -6.80 -13.26 -5.19
N HIS A 110 -6.65 -12.67 -4.02
CA HIS A 110 -7.49 -12.92 -2.85
C HIS A 110 -8.79 -12.11 -2.84
N ALA A 111 -8.90 -11.07 -3.68
CA ALA A 111 -10.07 -10.20 -3.72
C ALA A 111 -11.39 -10.92 -4.06
N PRO A 112 -11.45 -11.81 -5.07
CA PRO A 112 -12.69 -12.51 -5.37
C PRO A 112 -13.22 -13.34 -4.20
N GLY A 113 -12.35 -14.10 -3.53
CA GLY A 113 -12.73 -14.89 -2.36
C GLY A 113 -13.18 -14.03 -1.18
N PHE A 114 -12.46 -12.93 -0.92
CA PHE A 114 -12.86 -11.99 0.12
C PHE A 114 -14.25 -11.35 -0.15
N LEU A 115 -14.52 -10.93 -1.38
CA LEU A 115 -15.78 -10.32 -1.77
C LEU A 115 -16.94 -11.36 -1.78
N ALA A 116 -16.67 -12.63 -2.07
CA ALA A 116 -17.67 -13.69 -1.93
C ALA A 116 -18.12 -13.86 -0.46
N ASP A 117 -17.18 -13.73 0.50
CA ASP A 117 -17.49 -13.77 1.94
C ASP A 117 -18.11 -12.45 2.45
N LYS A 118 -17.87 -11.35 1.77
CA LYS A 118 -18.28 -9.99 2.16
C LYS A 118 -18.90 -9.24 0.97
N PRO A 119 -20.11 -9.61 0.54
CA PRO A 119 -20.75 -9.09 -0.69
C PRO A 119 -21.06 -7.59 -0.65
N ASP A 120 -21.17 -7.00 0.54
CA ASP A 120 -21.42 -5.56 0.73
C ASP A 120 -20.14 -4.71 0.74
N MET A 121 -18.99 -5.34 0.45
CA MET A 121 -17.71 -4.66 0.36
C MET A 121 -17.35 -4.27 -1.08
N GLN A 122 -16.61 -3.18 -1.20
CA GLN A 122 -15.91 -2.78 -2.42
C GLN A 122 -14.41 -2.71 -2.14
N LEU A 123 -13.59 -3.19 -3.08
CA LEU A 123 -12.14 -3.14 -3.01
C LEU A 123 -11.58 -2.33 -4.17
N SER A 124 -10.68 -1.40 -3.86
CA SER A 124 -9.85 -0.72 -4.85
C SER A 124 -8.38 -0.94 -4.54
N PHE A 125 -7.61 -1.27 -5.57
CA PHE A 125 -6.17 -1.48 -5.45
C PHE A 125 -5.39 -0.42 -6.22
N ASN A 126 -4.43 0.21 -5.55
CA ASN A 126 -3.37 0.97 -6.21
C ASN A 126 -2.06 0.19 -6.10
N LEU A 127 -1.63 -0.39 -7.21
CA LEU A 127 -0.43 -1.22 -7.29
C LEU A 127 0.74 -0.36 -7.78
N THR A 128 1.61 0.04 -6.86
CA THR A 128 2.73 0.95 -7.16
C THR A 128 3.93 0.65 -6.25
N ASP A 129 5.13 0.76 -6.81
CA ASP A 129 6.37 0.62 -6.04
C ASP A 129 6.83 1.95 -5.41
N ARG A 130 6.08 3.03 -5.66
CA ARG A 130 6.26 4.31 -4.96
C ARG A 130 5.80 4.21 -3.51
N VAL A 131 6.51 4.83 -2.61
CA VAL A 131 6.03 5.02 -1.23
C VAL A 131 4.89 6.04 -1.26
N VAL A 132 3.69 5.58 -0.91
CA VAL A 132 2.48 6.41 -0.86
C VAL A 132 2.34 7.08 0.51
N ASP A 133 1.77 8.27 0.53
CA ASP A 133 1.27 8.91 1.74
C ASP A 133 -0.18 8.46 1.97
N LEU A 134 -0.37 7.54 2.92
CA LEU A 134 -1.67 6.91 3.17
C LEU A 134 -2.78 7.92 3.46
N VAL A 135 -2.48 8.90 4.30
CA VAL A 135 -3.47 9.90 4.75
C VAL A 135 -3.79 10.88 3.63
N ARG A 136 -2.76 11.47 3.03
CA ARG A 136 -2.93 12.49 2.01
C ARG A 136 -3.57 11.96 0.73
N GLU A 137 -3.27 10.70 0.38
CA GLU A 137 -3.77 10.07 -0.84
C GLU A 137 -5.04 9.23 -0.59
N GLY A 138 -5.53 9.18 0.65
CA GLY A 138 -6.82 8.57 0.99
C GLY A 138 -6.84 7.04 0.96
N TYR A 139 -5.72 6.39 1.27
CA TYR A 139 -5.67 4.93 1.39
C TYR A 139 -6.05 4.48 2.81
N ASP A 140 -6.91 3.46 2.92
CA ASP A 140 -7.25 2.84 4.20
C ASP A 140 -6.12 1.92 4.68
N LEU A 141 -5.40 1.29 3.75
CA LEU A 141 -4.41 0.25 4.02
C LEU A 141 -3.29 0.28 2.98
N SER A 142 -2.06 0.08 3.41
CA SER A 142 -0.92 -0.19 2.53
C SER A 142 -0.25 -1.51 2.90
N ILE A 143 -0.03 -2.35 1.91
CA ILE A 143 0.88 -3.49 2.07
C ILE A 143 2.29 -3.01 1.78
N ARG A 144 3.22 -3.28 2.68
CA ARG A 144 4.63 -2.87 2.56
C ARG A 144 5.54 -4.07 2.79
N ILE A 145 6.72 -4.03 2.20
CA ILE A 145 7.73 -5.06 2.36
C ILE A 145 8.95 -4.42 2.99
N GLY A 146 9.16 -4.73 4.28
CA GLY A 146 10.21 -4.15 5.09
C GLY A 146 10.15 -2.62 5.23
N GLY A 147 11.22 -2.05 5.76
CA GLY A 147 11.37 -0.63 5.97
C GLY A 147 10.82 -0.14 7.31
N ALA A 148 11.27 1.03 7.73
CA ALA A 148 10.76 1.67 8.93
C ALA A 148 9.33 2.14 8.72
N VAL A 149 8.49 1.92 9.71
CA VAL A 149 7.12 2.43 9.75
C VAL A 149 7.09 3.66 10.66
N ASP A 150 6.51 4.73 10.17
CA ASP A 150 6.32 5.96 10.95
C ASP A 150 5.46 5.63 12.20
N PRO A 151 5.81 6.15 13.39
CA PRO A 151 5.06 5.93 14.63
C PRO A 151 3.57 6.31 14.57
N ASN A 152 3.17 7.15 13.64
CA ASN A 152 1.76 7.51 13.42
C ASN A 152 0.95 6.42 12.69
N PHE A 153 1.58 5.33 12.32
CA PHE A 153 0.94 4.19 11.66
C PHE A 153 1.05 2.93 12.50
N VAL A 154 0.07 2.07 12.36
CA VAL A 154 0.09 0.71 12.91
C VAL A 154 0.60 -0.23 11.82
N ALA A 155 1.55 -1.09 12.17
CA ALA A 155 2.05 -2.14 11.31
C ALA A 155 1.66 -3.51 11.87
N VAL A 156 1.00 -4.32 11.05
CA VAL A 156 0.64 -5.70 11.36
C VAL A 156 1.43 -6.62 10.43
N LYS A 157 2.16 -7.56 11.01
CA LYS A 157 2.88 -8.57 10.23
C LYS A 157 1.90 -9.52 9.57
N LEU A 158 2.00 -9.64 8.24
CA LEU A 158 1.24 -10.59 7.43
C LEU A 158 2.03 -11.88 7.19
N ALA A 159 3.32 -11.75 6.87
CA ALA A 159 4.20 -12.88 6.64
C ALA A 159 5.66 -12.52 6.85
N SER A 160 6.49 -13.53 7.12
CA SER A 160 7.94 -13.37 7.15
C SER A 160 8.49 -13.27 5.73
N ASN A 161 9.46 -12.41 5.55
CA ASN A 161 10.21 -12.26 4.32
C ASN A 161 11.62 -11.78 4.62
N ARG A 162 12.56 -12.13 3.76
CA ARG A 162 13.94 -11.62 3.78
C ARG A 162 14.26 -10.97 2.44
N ARG A 163 15.18 -10.02 2.45
CA ARG A 163 15.82 -9.53 1.24
C ARG A 163 17.25 -10.02 1.18
N VAL A 164 17.60 -10.59 0.05
CA VAL A 164 18.90 -11.21 -0.21
C VAL A 164 19.51 -10.65 -1.50
N VAL A 165 20.81 -10.72 -1.61
CA VAL A 165 21.51 -10.44 -2.88
C VAL A 165 21.54 -11.71 -3.69
N CYS A 166 21.07 -11.64 -4.93
CA CYS A 166 21.05 -12.79 -5.83
C CYS A 166 21.60 -12.45 -7.23
N GLY A 167 22.00 -13.48 -7.92
CA GLY A 167 22.43 -13.43 -9.31
C GLY A 167 22.38 -14.83 -9.93
N THR A 168 22.54 -14.93 -11.26
CA THR A 168 22.59 -16.21 -11.93
C THR A 168 23.95 -16.90 -11.70
N PRO A 169 24.02 -18.25 -11.72
CA PRO A 169 25.27 -18.98 -11.68
C PRO A 169 26.25 -18.54 -12.78
N ASP A 170 25.73 -18.19 -13.96
CA ASP A 170 26.53 -17.70 -15.08
C ASP A 170 27.15 -16.33 -14.79
N TYR A 171 26.41 -15.41 -14.18
CA TYR A 171 26.95 -14.13 -13.74
C TYR A 171 28.12 -14.33 -12.77
N PHE A 172 27.96 -15.22 -11.78
CA PHE A 172 29.00 -15.50 -10.80
C PHE A 172 30.23 -16.20 -11.41
N ARG A 173 30.06 -17.04 -12.42
CA ARG A 173 31.21 -17.62 -13.15
C ARG A 173 32.02 -16.56 -13.87
N ARG A 174 31.37 -15.54 -14.46
CA ARG A 174 32.04 -14.49 -15.23
C ARG A 174 32.65 -13.40 -14.35
N HIS A 175 32.01 -13.06 -13.26
CA HIS A 175 32.37 -11.86 -12.48
C HIS A 175 32.87 -12.16 -11.05
N GLY A 176 32.85 -13.42 -10.64
CA GLY A 176 33.16 -13.82 -9.28
C GLY A 176 31.98 -13.65 -8.32
N ARG A 177 32.13 -14.12 -7.09
CA ARG A 177 31.14 -14.00 -6.03
C ARG A 177 31.59 -12.94 -5.01
N PRO A 178 30.79 -11.93 -4.68
CA PRO A 178 31.09 -11.02 -3.59
C PRO A 178 31.11 -11.79 -2.26
N LYS A 179 32.15 -11.56 -1.45
CA LYS A 179 32.33 -12.15 -0.11
C LYS A 179 32.08 -11.14 1.00
N THR A 180 32.20 -9.87 0.70
CA THR A 180 31.96 -8.76 1.62
C THR A 180 31.03 -7.74 0.98
N LEU A 181 30.44 -6.86 1.80
CA LEU A 181 29.58 -5.77 1.29
C LEU A 181 30.34 -4.83 0.36
N ASP A 182 31.64 -4.63 0.61
CA ASP A 182 32.48 -3.73 -0.19
C ASP A 182 32.75 -4.31 -1.58
N ASP A 183 32.68 -5.63 -1.77
CA ASP A 183 32.81 -6.25 -3.09
C ASP A 183 31.65 -5.88 -4.02
N LEU A 184 30.47 -5.50 -3.49
CA LEU A 184 29.34 -5.05 -4.32
C LEU A 184 29.71 -3.84 -5.20
N LEU A 185 30.69 -3.02 -4.79
CA LEU A 185 31.17 -1.87 -5.57
C LEU A 185 31.91 -2.29 -6.86
N LYS A 186 32.30 -3.58 -6.98
CA LYS A 186 32.96 -4.16 -8.15
C LYS A 186 31.99 -4.88 -9.08
N HIS A 187 30.74 -4.98 -8.69
CA HIS A 187 29.70 -5.68 -9.44
C HIS A 187 28.70 -4.72 -10.08
N ASN A 188 28.08 -5.18 -11.16
CA ASN A 188 26.92 -4.49 -11.73
C ASN A 188 25.69 -4.77 -10.85
N CYS A 189 25.23 -3.79 -10.11
CA CYS A 189 24.11 -3.92 -9.19
C CYS A 189 22.87 -3.22 -9.78
N LEU A 190 21.80 -3.99 -9.94
CA LEU A 190 20.54 -3.53 -10.50
C LEU A 190 19.75 -2.78 -9.43
N ALA A 191 19.79 -1.47 -9.49
CA ALA A 191 19.30 -0.62 -8.42
C ALA A 191 17.87 -0.15 -8.63
N PHE A 192 17.13 -0.03 -7.54
CA PHE A 192 15.81 0.60 -7.57
C PHE A 192 15.96 2.12 -7.60
N ASN A 193 15.48 2.76 -8.66
CA ASN A 193 15.54 4.20 -8.86
C ASN A 193 14.28 4.86 -8.27
N LEU A 194 14.47 5.86 -7.42
CA LEU A 194 13.39 6.72 -6.95
C LEU A 194 13.18 7.89 -7.91
N GLN A 195 12.01 8.50 -7.88
CA GLN A 195 11.75 9.74 -8.63
C GLN A 195 12.85 10.77 -8.36
N GLY A 196 13.45 11.31 -9.45
CA GLY A 196 14.56 12.26 -9.35
C GLY A 196 15.95 11.64 -9.50
N GLY A 197 16.06 10.38 -9.92
CA GLY A 197 17.36 9.75 -10.20
C GLY A 197 18.16 9.34 -8.96
N GLN A 198 17.54 9.36 -7.78
CA GLN A 198 18.18 8.89 -6.56
C GLN A 198 18.10 7.37 -6.46
N ASN A 199 19.24 6.72 -6.47
CA ASN A 199 19.34 5.29 -6.24
C ASN A 199 18.97 4.97 -4.79
N ARG A 200 18.04 4.02 -4.61
CA ARG A 200 17.71 3.47 -3.30
C ARG A 200 18.81 2.50 -2.88
N GLY A 201 19.56 2.87 -1.85
CA GLY A 201 20.60 2.01 -1.27
C GLY A 201 20.06 0.65 -0.85
N TRP A 202 20.93 -0.36 -0.81
CA TRP A 202 20.62 -1.67 -0.28
C TRP A 202 20.93 -1.71 1.21
N TYR A 203 20.05 -2.33 1.99
CA TYR A 203 20.15 -2.36 3.46
C TYR A 203 20.65 -3.72 3.93
N PHE A 204 21.64 -3.69 4.79
CA PHE A 204 22.29 -4.89 5.35
C PHE A 204 22.48 -4.75 6.85
N GLN A 205 22.78 -5.84 7.52
CA GLN A 205 23.21 -5.87 8.90
C GLN A 205 24.72 -6.16 8.97
N ARG A 206 25.45 -5.34 9.72
CA ARG A 206 26.88 -5.55 10.01
C ARG A 206 27.10 -5.27 11.49
N ASN A 207 27.61 -6.29 12.25
CA ASN A 207 27.84 -6.17 13.70
C ASN A 207 26.62 -5.65 14.49
N GLY A 208 25.44 -6.18 14.17
CA GLY A 208 24.18 -5.80 14.82
C GLY A 208 23.62 -4.42 14.42
N LYS A 209 24.28 -3.70 13.52
CA LYS A 209 23.83 -2.39 13.03
C LYS A 209 23.36 -2.47 11.58
N ILE A 210 22.30 -1.71 11.26
CA ILE A 210 21.85 -1.54 9.88
C ILE A 210 22.84 -0.61 9.16
N VAL A 211 23.35 -1.07 8.02
CA VAL A 211 24.21 -0.29 7.13
C VAL A 211 23.53 -0.18 5.75
N THR A 212 23.70 0.96 5.12
CA THR A 212 23.19 1.21 3.77
C THR A 212 24.33 1.21 2.79
N MET A 213 24.28 0.31 1.80
CA MET A 213 25.25 0.27 0.70
C MET A 213 24.68 1.02 -0.49
N ARG A 214 25.41 2.05 -0.93
CA ARG A 214 25.15 2.72 -2.21
C ARG A 214 25.80 1.91 -3.32
N VAL A 215 25.00 1.08 -3.96
CA VAL A 215 25.45 0.26 -5.07
C VAL A 215 25.40 1.02 -6.38
N THR A 216 26.20 0.60 -7.36
CA THR A 216 26.24 1.17 -8.70
C THR A 216 26.03 0.09 -9.75
N GLY A 217 25.48 0.49 -10.89
CA GLY A 217 25.27 -0.40 -12.02
C GLY A 217 24.90 0.39 -13.27
N ASN A 218 24.77 -0.29 -14.38
CA ASN A 218 24.45 0.29 -15.68
C ASN A 218 22.94 0.26 -16.01
N LEU A 219 22.13 -0.38 -15.14
CA LEU A 219 20.69 -0.45 -15.25
C LEU A 219 20.03 -0.15 -13.91
N ASP A 220 19.07 0.73 -13.94
CA ASP A 220 18.18 1.03 -12.83
C ASP A 220 16.75 1.26 -13.33
N CYS A 221 15.75 1.06 -12.49
CA CYS A 221 14.38 1.43 -12.76
C CYS A 221 13.56 1.52 -11.48
N ASN A 222 12.34 2.04 -11.60
CA ASN A 222 11.36 2.15 -10.52
C ASN A 222 10.32 1.02 -10.53
N ASP A 223 10.59 -0.08 -11.23
CA ASP A 223 9.74 -1.26 -11.31
C ASP A 223 10.49 -2.48 -10.79
N GLY A 224 9.94 -3.06 -9.69
CA GLY A 224 10.57 -4.21 -9.03
C GLY A 224 10.60 -5.46 -9.88
N GLU A 225 9.57 -5.69 -10.71
CA GLU A 225 9.46 -6.87 -11.57
C GLU A 225 10.49 -6.82 -12.71
N LEU A 226 10.72 -5.64 -13.28
CA LEU A 226 11.74 -5.46 -14.32
C LEU A 226 13.15 -5.69 -13.76
N LEU A 227 13.44 -5.18 -12.56
CA LEU A 227 14.72 -5.46 -11.89
C LEU A 227 14.91 -6.95 -11.60
N HIS A 228 13.85 -7.65 -11.21
CA HIS A 228 13.87 -9.09 -11.02
C HIS A 228 14.19 -9.83 -12.34
N ARG A 229 13.52 -9.47 -13.43
CA ARG A 229 13.76 -10.03 -14.76
C ARG A 229 15.23 -9.86 -15.18
N TRP A 230 15.78 -8.66 -15.08
CA TRP A 230 17.19 -8.41 -15.41
C TRP A 230 18.16 -9.22 -14.56
N ALA A 231 17.88 -9.38 -13.27
CA ALA A 231 18.68 -10.25 -12.41
C ALA A 231 18.64 -11.71 -12.87
N SER A 232 17.47 -12.20 -13.24
CA SER A 232 17.25 -13.56 -13.76
C SER A 232 17.87 -13.79 -15.15
N GLU A 233 18.01 -12.74 -15.95
CA GLU A 233 18.73 -12.77 -17.24
C GLU A 233 20.26 -12.66 -17.08
N GLY A 234 20.75 -12.53 -15.83
CA GLY A 234 22.19 -12.47 -15.53
C GLY A 234 22.85 -11.15 -15.92
N LEU A 235 22.08 -10.06 -15.99
CA LEU A 235 22.60 -8.73 -16.32
C LEU A 235 23.32 -8.07 -15.14
N GLY A 236 23.09 -8.56 -13.90
CA GLY A 236 23.69 -8.01 -12.71
C GLY A 236 23.21 -8.68 -11.44
N LEU A 237 23.64 -8.18 -10.30
CA LEU A 237 23.15 -8.58 -8.99
C LEU A 237 21.85 -7.84 -8.65
N GLY A 238 20.85 -8.57 -8.14
CA GLY A 238 19.61 -8.01 -7.62
C GLY A 238 19.55 -8.13 -6.09
N TRP A 239 18.95 -7.14 -5.42
CA TRP A 239 18.57 -7.22 -4.01
C TRP A 239 17.08 -7.48 -3.93
N ARG A 240 16.71 -8.77 -3.80
CA ARG A 240 15.35 -9.25 -4.02
C ARG A 240 14.74 -9.89 -2.77
N SER A 241 13.42 -9.90 -2.71
CA SER A 241 12.66 -10.56 -1.65
C SER A 241 12.60 -12.07 -1.89
N THR A 242 12.68 -12.86 -0.82
CA THR A 242 12.64 -14.34 -0.92
C THR A 242 11.35 -14.85 -1.52
N TRP A 243 10.19 -14.20 -1.26
CA TRP A 243 8.92 -14.58 -1.87
C TRP A 243 8.93 -14.49 -3.41
N GLU A 244 9.77 -13.63 -3.95
CA GLU A 244 9.84 -13.34 -5.38
C GLU A 244 10.71 -14.34 -6.14
N ILE A 245 11.78 -14.80 -5.50
CA ILE A 245 12.83 -15.60 -6.13
C ILE A 245 12.85 -17.06 -5.67
N ALA A 246 11.92 -17.50 -4.79
CA ALA A 246 11.93 -18.82 -4.20
C ALA A 246 11.99 -19.94 -5.24
N ALA A 247 11.11 -19.90 -6.25
CA ALA A 247 11.09 -20.92 -7.30
C ALA A 247 12.41 -21.00 -8.11
N GLN A 248 13.03 -19.86 -8.38
CA GLN A 248 14.29 -19.79 -9.12
C GLN A 248 15.49 -20.24 -8.29
N LEU A 249 15.45 -20.04 -6.96
CA LEU A 249 16.44 -20.61 -6.05
C LEU A 249 16.33 -22.14 -6.01
N GLU A 250 15.11 -22.68 -5.91
CA GLU A 250 14.85 -24.12 -5.94
C GLU A 250 15.27 -24.75 -7.27
N ALA A 251 15.04 -24.06 -8.39
CA ALA A 251 15.47 -24.49 -9.71
C ALA A 251 16.97 -24.32 -9.98
N GLY A 252 17.72 -23.63 -9.09
CA GLY A 252 19.13 -23.31 -9.30
C GLY A 252 19.39 -22.27 -10.39
N GLU A 253 18.36 -21.55 -10.82
CA GLU A 253 18.46 -20.46 -11.80
C GLU A 253 19.06 -19.20 -11.20
N LEU A 254 18.81 -18.98 -9.91
CA LEU A 254 19.41 -17.94 -9.10
C LEU A 254 20.12 -18.55 -7.90
N GLU A 255 21.15 -17.88 -7.43
CA GLU A 255 21.87 -18.20 -6.20
C GLU A 255 22.01 -16.95 -5.35
N THR A 256 22.02 -17.13 -4.02
CA THR A 256 22.23 -16.04 -3.07
C THR A 256 23.69 -15.87 -2.69
N VAL A 257 24.03 -14.66 -2.28
CA VAL A 257 25.33 -14.29 -1.73
C VAL A 257 25.14 -13.28 -0.62
N LEU A 258 26.10 -13.19 0.29
CA LEU A 258 26.10 -12.23 1.41
C LEU A 258 24.93 -12.45 2.38
N ASP A 259 24.44 -13.68 2.52
CA ASP A 259 23.28 -14.03 3.36
C ASP A 259 23.48 -13.68 4.83
N ASP A 260 24.73 -13.75 5.33
CA ASP A 260 25.10 -13.37 6.70
C ASP A 260 24.89 -11.87 6.99
N TYR A 261 24.83 -11.06 5.95
CA TYR A 261 24.55 -9.63 6.04
C TYR A 261 23.09 -9.29 5.81
N ALA A 262 22.24 -10.22 5.42
CA ALA A 262 20.83 -9.95 5.18
C ALA A 262 20.14 -9.53 6.47
N LEU A 263 19.25 -8.53 6.37
CA LEU A 263 18.45 -8.12 7.52
C LEU A 263 17.55 -9.29 7.97
N PRO A 264 17.48 -9.56 9.28
CA PRO A 264 16.67 -10.66 9.80
C PRO A 264 15.18 -10.47 9.56
N ASP A 265 14.71 -9.21 9.63
CA ASP A 265 13.30 -8.85 9.55
C ASP A 265 13.07 -7.86 8.40
N TYR A 266 12.61 -8.37 7.27
CA TYR A 266 12.16 -7.58 6.14
C TYR A 266 10.74 -7.98 5.76
N ASP A 267 9.90 -8.10 6.78
CA ASP A 267 8.59 -8.72 6.74
C ASP A 267 7.61 -8.05 5.77
N ILE A 268 6.58 -8.79 5.38
CA ILE A 268 5.42 -8.27 4.68
C ILE A 268 4.47 -7.73 5.75
N LEU A 269 4.17 -6.44 5.65
CA LEU A 269 3.41 -5.70 6.64
C LEU A 269 2.14 -5.12 6.02
N ALA A 270 1.06 -5.14 6.78
CA ALA A 270 -0.13 -4.32 6.56
C ALA A 270 0.01 -3.06 7.42
N VAL A 271 -0.01 -1.89 6.79
CA VAL A 271 0.22 -0.59 7.44
C VAL A 271 -1.00 0.28 7.24
N TYR A 272 -1.54 0.84 8.32
CA TYR A 272 -2.67 1.74 8.29
C TYR A 272 -2.51 2.87 9.32
N PRO A 273 -3.19 4.02 9.16
CA PRO A 273 -3.10 5.13 10.08
C PRO A 273 -3.50 4.73 11.50
N GLN A 274 -2.74 5.19 12.50
CA GLN A 274 -3.10 4.96 13.89
C GLN A 274 -4.37 5.75 14.23
N GLN A 275 -5.43 5.03 14.57
CA GLN A 275 -6.73 5.57 14.92
C GLN A 275 -7.22 4.92 16.22
N ARG A 276 -8.04 5.66 16.96
CA ARG A 276 -8.67 5.12 18.18
C ARG A 276 -9.48 3.86 17.89
N TYR A 277 -10.11 3.82 16.69
CA TYR A 277 -10.91 2.70 16.23
C TYR A 277 -10.50 2.34 14.79
N VAL A 278 -10.07 1.12 14.59
CA VAL A 278 -9.72 0.60 13.27
C VAL A 278 -10.99 0.10 12.58
N PRO A 279 -11.33 0.60 11.38
CA PRO A 279 -12.53 0.16 10.66
C PRO A 279 -12.55 -1.37 10.49
N ALA A 280 -13.72 -1.97 10.70
CA ALA A 280 -13.89 -3.42 10.61
C ALA A 280 -13.40 -3.97 9.25
N ARG A 281 -13.68 -3.27 8.14
CA ARG A 281 -13.23 -3.63 6.81
C ARG A 281 -11.70 -3.79 6.69
N VAL A 282 -10.94 -2.93 7.37
CA VAL A 282 -9.46 -3.00 7.38
C VAL A 282 -9.00 -4.24 8.15
N ARG A 283 -9.54 -4.45 9.37
CA ARG A 283 -9.18 -5.61 10.21
C ARG A 283 -9.49 -6.92 9.49
N TYR A 284 -10.71 -7.08 8.94
CA TYR A 284 -11.12 -8.29 8.25
C TYR A 284 -10.27 -8.60 7.02
N PHE A 285 -9.88 -7.58 6.25
CA PHE A 285 -9.03 -7.82 5.09
C PHE A 285 -7.60 -8.21 5.50
N ILE A 286 -7.05 -7.59 6.56
CA ILE A 286 -5.77 -7.97 7.14
C ILE A 286 -5.78 -9.41 7.62
N ASP A 287 -6.81 -9.80 8.39
CA ASP A 287 -6.95 -11.16 8.91
C ASP A 287 -7.11 -12.17 7.77
N TYR A 288 -7.92 -11.84 6.77
CA TYR A 288 -8.11 -12.68 5.59
C TYR A 288 -6.80 -12.95 4.83
N LEU A 289 -5.98 -11.92 4.60
CA LEU A 289 -4.67 -12.08 3.95
C LEU A 289 -3.71 -12.87 4.85
N ARG A 290 -3.69 -12.58 6.16
CA ARG A 290 -2.82 -13.31 7.10
C ARG A 290 -3.15 -14.79 7.14
N ASP A 291 -4.42 -15.15 7.18
CA ASP A 291 -4.87 -16.54 7.17
C ASP A 291 -4.55 -17.22 5.83
N ALA A 292 -4.67 -16.51 4.71
CA ALA A 292 -4.27 -17.02 3.41
C ALA A 292 -2.78 -17.31 3.35
N TYR A 293 -1.95 -16.39 3.84
CA TYR A 293 -0.48 -16.52 3.83
C TYR A 293 0.06 -17.54 4.84
N ALA A 294 -0.70 -17.86 5.88
CA ALA A 294 -0.37 -18.87 6.87
C ALA A 294 -0.63 -20.31 6.39
N ARG A 295 -1.30 -20.51 5.26
CA ARG A 295 -1.60 -21.85 4.73
C ARG A 295 -0.30 -22.56 4.35
N ALA A 296 -0.21 -23.84 4.72
CA ALA A 296 0.95 -24.66 4.39
C ALA A 296 1.19 -24.67 2.86
N GLY A 297 2.43 -24.44 2.47
CA GLY A 297 2.83 -24.42 1.06
C GLY A 297 2.49 -23.13 0.30
N TYR A 298 1.88 -22.13 0.91
CA TYR A 298 1.55 -20.88 0.19
C TYR A 298 2.78 -20.22 -0.47
N TRP A 299 3.92 -20.19 0.23
CA TRP A 299 5.15 -19.56 -0.25
C TRP A 299 6.07 -20.50 -1.04
N SER A 300 5.79 -21.80 -1.02
CA SER A 300 6.54 -22.85 -1.77
C SER A 300 5.81 -23.26 -3.04
N GLY A 301 4.58 -22.84 -3.24
CA GLY A 301 3.79 -23.17 -4.41
C GLY A 301 3.89 -22.08 -5.47
N THR A 302 4.30 -22.47 -6.67
CA THR A 302 3.91 -21.73 -7.87
C THR A 302 2.42 -21.93 -8.07
N PRO A 303 1.62 -20.90 -8.37
CA PRO A 303 0.22 -21.09 -8.71
C PRO A 303 0.07 -21.89 -10.00
#